data_f8d87af79b567951fa9761ce361127c1
#
_entry.id   f8d87af79b567951fa9761ce361127c1
#
_cell.length_a   1.000
_cell.length_b   1.000
_cell.length_c   1.000
_cell.angle_alpha   90.00
_cell.angle_beta   90.00
_cell.angle_gamma   90.00
#
_symmetry.space_group_name_H-M   'P 1'
#
loop_
_entity.id
_entity.type
_entity.pdbx_description
1 polymer ?
#
loop_
_entity_poly.entity_id
_entity_poly.type
_entity_poly.pdbx_seq_one_letter_code
_entity_poly.pdbx_strand_id
1 'polypeptide(L)'
;AKSARQLSARRLNAVLGAPCDWTGDEALVCTFVPQDRGAEPVAAPTPVGPIVQQTLTGSADRAATYQDLLKSPHDEAIFAHYATSQLARVSLDGAVTPIGAAGIISGATVSPDGQWLLVTTLSRPFSYSVPLNFFPTRIEVWAMDGRVARTLATRPLIERVAWGGDGAQVPVARGAELGRG
;
A
#
# COMPACT_ATOMS: atom_id res chain seq x y z
N ALA A 1 -14.45 21.31 30.43
CA ALA A 1 -13.12 21.01 29.88
C ALA A 1 -13.26 19.80 28.97
N LYS A 2 -12.72 19.87 27.72
CA LYS A 2 -12.64 18.69 26.83
C LYS A 2 -11.52 17.79 27.34
N SER A 3 -11.83 16.55 27.68
CA SER A 3 -10.83 15.54 28.08
C SER A 3 -10.46 14.68 26.88
N ALA A 4 -9.17 14.32 26.77
CA ALA A 4 -8.69 13.34 25.81
C ALA A 4 -8.46 12.00 26.52
N ARG A 5 -8.80 10.90 25.85
CA ARG A 5 -8.60 9.54 26.34
C ARG A 5 -7.88 8.72 25.28
N GLN A 6 -6.84 8.00 25.67
CA GLN A 6 -6.19 7.03 24.80
C GLN A 6 -7.10 5.79 24.63
N LEU A 7 -7.43 5.44 23.38
CA LEU A 7 -8.27 4.28 23.05
C LEU A 7 -7.47 2.98 22.98
N SER A 8 -6.20 3.05 22.55
CA SER A 8 -5.37 1.85 22.38
C SER A 8 -3.91 2.15 22.71
N ALA A 9 -3.22 1.17 23.30
CA ALA A 9 -1.77 1.20 23.49
C ALA A 9 -0.98 0.71 22.25
N ARG A 10 -1.65 0.19 21.22
CA ARG A 10 -1.02 -0.27 19.98
C ARG A 10 -0.51 0.92 19.17
N ARG A 11 0.67 0.77 18.57
CA ARG A 11 1.27 1.82 17.73
C ARG A 11 0.59 1.87 16.37
N LEU A 12 0.11 3.06 15.99
CA LEU A 12 -0.40 3.33 14.64
C LEU A 12 0.75 3.28 13.63
N ASN A 13 0.43 2.83 12.42
CA ASN A 13 1.35 2.88 11.28
C ASN A 13 0.88 3.94 10.28
N ALA A 14 1.55 5.09 10.27
CA ALA A 14 1.26 6.21 9.39
C ALA A 14 2.30 6.38 8.27
N VAL A 15 3.07 5.33 7.95
CA VAL A 15 4.16 5.40 6.94
C VAL A 15 3.61 5.73 5.54
N LEU A 16 2.45 5.21 5.18
CA LEU A 16 1.86 5.37 3.86
C LEU A 16 0.66 6.34 3.82
N GLY A 17 0.38 7.06 4.90
CA GLY A 17 -0.71 8.03 4.94
C GLY A 17 -1.41 8.13 6.28
N ALA A 18 -2.61 8.72 6.28
CA ALA A 18 -3.42 8.85 7.49
C ALA A 18 -3.77 7.45 8.05
N PRO A 19 -3.48 7.20 9.34
CA PRO A 19 -3.58 5.84 9.87
C PRO A 19 -4.99 5.42 10.26
N CYS A 20 -5.95 6.34 10.38
CA CYS A 20 -7.30 6.03 10.83
C CYS A 20 -8.37 6.74 10.01
N ASP A 21 -9.50 6.06 9.84
CA ASP A 21 -10.73 6.61 9.29
C ASP A 21 -11.92 6.19 10.16
N TRP A 22 -12.97 7.03 10.20
CA TRP A 22 -14.17 6.74 10.98
C TRP A 22 -15.06 5.72 10.29
N THR A 23 -15.61 4.78 11.06
CA THR A 23 -16.67 3.89 10.62
C THR A 23 -17.95 4.22 11.40
N GLY A 24 -18.75 5.15 10.87
CA GLY A 24 -19.88 5.73 11.61
C GLY A 24 -19.39 6.53 12.83
N ASP A 25 -20.25 6.66 13.83
CA ASP A 25 -20.00 7.49 15.02
C ASP A 25 -19.35 6.75 16.19
N GLU A 26 -19.16 5.42 16.08
CA GLU A 26 -18.83 4.57 17.24
C GLU A 26 -17.50 3.85 17.15
N ALA A 27 -16.84 3.88 15.99
CA ALA A 27 -15.59 3.16 15.82
C ALA A 27 -14.69 3.79 14.76
N LEU A 28 -13.42 3.39 14.78
CA LEU A 28 -12.40 3.73 13.79
C LEU A 28 -11.91 2.47 13.10
N VAL A 29 -11.51 2.57 11.86
CA VAL A 29 -10.63 1.60 11.22
C VAL A 29 -9.25 2.22 11.12
N CYS A 30 -8.25 1.54 11.67
CA CYS A 30 -6.90 2.05 11.75
C CYS A 30 -5.87 1.05 11.21
N THR A 31 -4.76 1.58 10.68
CA THR A 31 -3.55 0.81 10.38
C THR A 31 -2.61 0.84 11.58
N PHE A 32 -2.21 -0.33 12.03
CA PHE A 32 -1.29 -0.51 13.15
C PHE A 32 0.02 -1.14 12.70
N VAL A 33 1.06 -0.90 13.46
CA VAL A 33 2.28 -1.71 13.41
C VAL A 33 1.92 -3.14 13.80
N PRO A 34 2.22 -4.16 12.97
CA PRO A 34 1.98 -5.55 13.33
C PRO A 34 2.64 -5.91 14.66
N GLN A 35 1.97 -6.69 15.49
CA GLN A 35 2.51 -7.06 16.83
C GLN A 35 3.69 -8.02 16.72
N ASP A 36 3.72 -8.81 15.67
CA ASP A 36 4.76 -9.77 15.31
C ASP A 36 5.85 -9.18 14.39
N ARG A 37 5.85 -7.85 14.16
CA ARG A 37 6.92 -7.19 13.41
C ARG A 37 8.25 -7.49 14.10
N GLY A 38 9.10 -8.26 13.46
CA GLY A 38 10.43 -8.58 13.96
C GLY A 38 11.36 -7.37 14.11
N ALA A 39 12.64 -7.62 14.35
CA ALA A 39 13.65 -6.58 14.37
C ALA A 39 13.82 -5.95 12.99
N GLU A 40 14.30 -4.71 12.98
CA GLU A 40 14.65 -4.00 11.76
C GLU A 40 15.69 -4.79 10.95
N PRO A 41 15.52 -4.90 9.61
CA PRO A 41 16.52 -5.51 8.75
C PRO A 41 17.88 -4.83 8.90
N VAL A 42 18.93 -5.61 9.08
CA VAL A 42 20.30 -5.11 9.20
C VAL A 42 20.96 -5.16 7.83
N ALA A 43 21.69 -4.10 7.46
CA ALA A 43 22.47 -4.08 6.22
C ALA A 43 23.53 -5.18 6.23
N ALA A 44 23.71 -5.85 5.09
CA ALA A 44 24.82 -6.80 4.96
C ALA A 44 26.17 -6.10 5.19
N PRO A 45 27.10 -6.72 5.91
CA PRO A 45 28.39 -6.10 6.23
C PRO A 45 29.28 -5.87 5.01
N THR A 46 29.02 -6.54 3.90
CA THR A 46 29.79 -6.40 2.67
C THR A 46 29.08 -5.44 1.72
N PRO A 47 29.75 -4.41 1.18
CA PRO A 47 29.16 -3.56 0.16
C PRO A 47 28.73 -4.42 -1.02
N VAL A 48 27.45 -4.39 -1.35
CA VAL A 48 26.98 -4.92 -2.63
C VAL A 48 27.60 -4.04 -3.69
N GLY A 49 28.36 -4.63 -4.63
CA GLY A 49 28.99 -3.88 -5.72
C GLY A 49 27.94 -3.06 -6.50
N PRO A 50 28.35 -2.10 -7.33
CA PRO A 50 27.43 -1.24 -8.04
C PRO A 50 26.44 -2.08 -8.84
N ILE A 51 25.15 -1.86 -8.61
CA ILE A 51 24.07 -2.48 -9.40
C ILE A 51 24.10 -1.79 -10.76
N VAL A 52 24.69 -2.44 -11.75
CA VAL A 52 24.64 -1.95 -13.13
C VAL A 52 23.27 -2.30 -13.69
N GLN A 53 22.38 -1.35 -13.74
CA GLN A 53 21.14 -1.48 -14.50
C GLN A 53 21.49 -1.30 -15.98
N GLN A 54 21.51 -2.38 -16.74
CA GLN A 54 21.61 -2.32 -18.19
C GLN A 54 20.23 -1.98 -18.75
N THR A 55 20.10 -0.78 -19.30
CA THR A 55 18.95 -0.44 -20.15
C THR A 55 19.11 -1.15 -21.49
N LEU A 56 18.42 -2.25 -21.68
CA LEU A 56 18.58 -3.17 -22.82
C LEU A 56 17.91 -2.69 -24.12
N THR A 57 17.38 -1.47 -24.21
CA THR A 57 16.80 -0.97 -25.45
C THR A 57 17.10 0.52 -25.62
N GLY A 58 17.92 0.80 -26.65
CA GLY A 58 18.30 2.16 -27.01
C GLY A 58 17.18 2.94 -27.68
N SER A 59 16.22 3.43 -26.93
CA SER A 59 15.48 4.63 -27.25
C SER A 59 15.81 5.65 -26.17
N ALA A 60 16.31 6.80 -26.57
CA ALA A 60 16.61 7.91 -25.69
C ALA A 60 15.29 8.62 -25.30
N ASP A 61 14.39 7.89 -24.66
CA ASP A 61 13.24 8.48 -24.00
C ASP A 61 13.77 9.27 -22.80
N ARG A 62 13.34 10.52 -22.70
CA ARG A 62 13.66 11.38 -21.55
C ARG A 62 13.20 10.65 -20.29
N ALA A 63 14.12 10.01 -19.60
CA ALA A 63 13.85 9.36 -18.33
C ALA A 63 13.43 10.43 -17.33
N ALA A 64 12.24 10.31 -16.77
CA ALA A 64 11.84 11.15 -15.66
C ALA A 64 12.79 10.88 -14.48
N THR A 65 13.39 11.95 -13.94
CA THR A 65 14.24 11.83 -12.76
C THR A 65 13.36 11.93 -11.53
N TYR A 66 13.29 10.84 -10.78
CA TYR A 66 12.60 10.80 -9.50
C TYR A 66 13.60 10.93 -8.35
N GLN A 67 13.15 11.54 -7.26
CA GLN A 67 13.90 11.61 -6.01
C GLN A 67 13.42 10.52 -5.04
N ASP A 68 14.24 10.20 -4.05
CA ASP A 68 13.89 9.32 -2.93
C ASP A 68 13.44 7.89 -3.32
N LEU A 69 14.06 7.34 -4.36
CA LEU A 69 13.85 5.96 -4.78
C LEU A 69 14.60 4.97 -3.89
N LEU A 70 14.12 3.72 -3.87
CA LEU A 70 14.87 2.60 -3.32
C LEU A 70 16.19 2.44 -4.10
N LYS A 71 17.28 2.10 -3.42
CA LYS A 71 18.62 2.04 -4.03
C LYS A 71 19.26 0.64 -3.90
N SER A 72 18.72 -0.18 -3.02
CA SER A 72 19.32 -1.47 -2.67
C SER A 72 18.28 -2.49 -2.20
N PRO A 73 18.60 -3.80 -2.19
CA PRO A 73 17.77 -4.80 -1.55
C PRO A 73 17.54 -4.55 -0.05
N HIS A 74 18.50 -3.86 0.61
CA HIS A 74 18.32 -3.46 2.00
C HIS A 74 17.21 -2.40 2.12
N ASP A 75 17.20 -1.39 1.24
CA ASP A 75 16.13 -0.38 1.23
C ASP A 75 14.76 -1.01 0.98
N GLU A 76 14.68 -2.03 0.11
CA GLU A 76 13.45 -2.81 -0.07
C GLU A 76 13.00 -3.51 1.22
N ALA A 77 13.95 -4.10 1.95
CA ALA A 77 13.66 -4.77 3.20
C ALA A 77 13.19 -3.77 4.28
N ILE A 78 13.85 -2.62 4.39
CA ILE A 78 13.47 -1.51 5.26
C ILE A 78 12.08 -0.97 4.88
N PHE A 79 11.84 -0.72 3.59
CA PHE A 79 10.53 -0.27 3.11
C PHE A 79 9.43 -1.28 3.49
N ALA A 80 9.61 -2.56 3.16
CA ALA A 80 8.65 -3.59 3.48
C ALA A 80 8.40 -3.70 4.99
N HIS A 81 9.47 -3.61 5.82
CA HIS A 81 9.39 -3.67 7.27
C HIS A 81 8.53 -2.55 7.85
N TYR A 82 8.77 -1.30 7.43
CA TYR A 82 8.05 -0.16 7.98
C TYR A 82 6.67 0.05 7.35
N ALA A 83 6.50 -0.24 6.06
CA ALA A 83 5.24 -0.05 5.34
C ALA A 83 4.19 -1.14 5.65
N THR A 84 4.62 -2.32 6.15
CA THR A 84 3.68 -3.38 6.54
C THR A 84 2.83 -2.95 7.72
N SER A 85 1.52 -3.08 7.56
CA SER A 85 0.50 -2.67 8.51
C SER A 85 -0.51 -3.77 8.75
N GLN A 86 -1.15 -3.76 9.91
CA GLN A 86 -2.33 -4.55 10.25
C GLN A 86 -3.53 -3.63 10.36
N LEU A 87 -4.56 -3.84 9.52
CA LEU A 87 -5.84 -3.16 9.73
C LEU A 87 -6.52 -3.71 10.99
N ALA A 88 -7.17 -2.80 11.73
CA ALA A 88 -8.03 -3.20 12.82
C ALA A 88 -9.15 -2.17 13.03
N ARG A 89 -10.31 -2.67 13.49
CA ARG A 89 -11.40 -1.83 14.01
C ARG A 89 -11.12 -1.51 15.47
N VAL A 90 -11.28 -0.26 15.82
CA VAL A 90 -11.11 0.24 17.19
C VAL A 90 -12.44 0.85 17.63
N SER A 91 -13.07 0.25 18.63
CA SER A 91 -14.30 0.79 19.23
C SER A 91 -13.99 1.86 20.27
N LEU A 92 -14.96 2.71 20.58
CA LEU A 92 -14.77 3.80 21.54
C LEU A 92 -14.53 3.31 22.97
N ASP A 93 -14.85 2.06 23.30
CA ASP A 93 -14.50 1.43 24.59
C ASP A 93 -13.03 0.97 24.64
N GLY A 94 -12.33 1.02 23.49
CA GLY A 94 -10.92 0.65 23.37
C GLY A 94 -10.66 -0.77 22.88
N ALA A 95 -11.70 -1.54 22.53
CA ALA A 95 -11.50 -2.87 21.94
C ALA A 95 -10.89 -2.75 20.52
N VAL A 96 -9.89 -3.58 20.23
CA VAL A 96 -9.17 -3.60 18.95
C VAL A 96 -9.33 -4.96 18.30
N THR A 97 -10.08 -5.01 17.21
CA THR A 97 -10.34 -6.24 16.44
C THR A 97 -9.58 -6.19 15.12
N PRO A 98 -8.62 -7.11 14.86
CA PRO A 98 -7.90 -7.18 13.61
C PRO A 98 -8.82 -7.44 12.41
N ILE A 99 -8.50 -6.86 11.25
CA ILE A 99 -9.20 -7.05 9.98
C ILE A 99 -8.21 -7.62 8.97
N GLY A 100 -8.44 -8.84 8.53
CA GLY A 100 -7.60 -9.53 7.55
C GLY A 100 -6.16 -9.77 8.00
N ALA A 101 -5.30 -10.08 7.06
CA ALA A 101 -3.86 -10.28 7.29
C ALA A 101 -3.08 -8.96 7.21
N ALA A 102 -1.90 -8.93 7.84
CA ALA A 102 -0.97 -7.81 7.68
C ALA A 102 -0.42 -7.76 6.24
N GLY A 103 -0.19 -6.55 5.74
CA GLY A 103 0.32 -6.31 4.39
C GLY A 103 0.76 -4.86 4.20
N ILE A 104 1.30 -4.54 3.04
CA ILE A 104 1.64 -3.15 2.71
C ILE A 104 0.36 -2.45 2.24
N ILE A 105 -0.33 -1.83 3.18
CA ILE A 105 -1.62 -1.19 2.95
C ILE A 105 -1.40 0.29 2.69
N SER A 106 -1.62 0.72 1.44
CA SER A 106 -1.45 2.11 1.03
C SER A 106 -2.75 2.93 1.12
N GLY A 107 -3.87 2.29 1.37
CA GLY A 107 -5.15 2.95 1.58
C GLY A 107 -6.21 1.98 2.09
N ALA A 108 -7.08 2.47 2.96
CA ALA A 108 -8.26 1.76 3.41
C ALA A 108 -9.37 2.79 3.67
N THR A 109 -10.48 2.67 2.96
CA THR A 109 -11.63 3.57 3.10
C THR A 109 -12.84 2.76 3.48
N VAL A 110 -13.56 3.22 4.49
CA VAL A 110 -14.80 2.58 4.96
C VAL A 110 -15.97 2.98 4.07
N SER A 111 -16.84 2.02 3.74
CA SER A 111 -18.09 2.31 3.03
C SER A 111 -19.05 3.14 3.90
N PRO A 112 -19.96 3.91 3.31
CA PRO A 112 -20.89 4.76 4.08
C PRO A 112 -21.77 3.99 5.08
N ASP A 113 -22.08 2.72 4.79
CA ASP A 113 -22.83 1.83 5.67
C ASP A 113 -21.96 1.14 6.74
N GLY A 114 -20.64 1.35 6.72
CA GLY A 114 -19.70 0.76 7.67
C GLY A 114 -19.47 -0.75 7.55
N GLN A 115 -19.99 -1.40 6.48
CA GLN A 115 -19.93 -2.86 6.33
C GLN A 115 -18.75 -3.34 5.49
N TRP A 116 -18.19 -2.46 4.67
CA TRP A 116 -17.15 -2.79 3.70
C TRP A 116 -15.96 -1.85 3.79
N LEU A 117 -14.83 -2.34 3.32
CA LEU A 117 -13.60 -1.58 3.17
C LEU A 117 -13.15 -1.62 1.70
N LEU A 118 -12.83 -0.48 1.13
CA LEU A 118 -12.04 -0.41 -0.09
C LEU A 118 -10.56 -0.38 0.33
N VAL A 119 -9.85 -1.48 0.11
CA VAL A 119 -8.46 -1.65 0.53
C VAL A 119 -7.54 -1.63 -0.68
N THR A 120 -6.49 -0.83 -0.61
CA THR A 120 -5.41 -0.78 -1.59
C THR A 120 -4.14 -1.33 -0.96
N THR A 121 -3.60 -2.39 -1.55
CA THR A 121 -2.36 -3.02 -1.10
C THR A 121 -1.29 -2.92 -2.17
N LEU A 122 -0.05 -2.80 -1.75
CA LEU A 122 1.13 -2.88 -2.60
C LEU A 122 1.78 -4.24 -2.46
N SER A 123 2.39 -4.74 -3.54
CA SER A 123 3.09 -6.00 -3.55
C SER A 123 4.43 -5.92 -4.30
N ARG A 124 5.26 -6.92 -4.13
CA ARG A 124 6.49 -7.08 -4.94
C ARG A 124 6.16 -7.45 -6.39
N PRO A 125 7.06 -7.18 -7.36
CA PRO A 125 8.39 -6.59 -7.16
C PRO A 125 8.33 -5.07 -6.93
N PHE A 126 9.24 -4.53 -6.11
CA PHE A 126 9.46 -3.09 -6.02
C PHE A 126 10.46 -2.65 -7.08
N SER A 127 10.57 -1.33 -7.32
CA SER A 127 11.45 -0.78 -8.33
C SER A 127 12.43 0.23 -7.74
N TYR A 128 13.60 0.31 -8.35
CA TYR A 128 14.62 1.33 -8.05
C TYR A 128 14.56 2.50 -9.02
N SER A 129 13.69 2.45 -10.03
CA SER A 129 13.60 3.43 -11.11
C SER A 129 12.34 4.29 -11.09
N VAL A 130 11.31 3.85 -10.35
CA VAL A 130 10.03 4.56 -10.24
C VAL A 130 9.56 4.65 -8.79
N PRO A 131 8.80 5.71 -8.45
CA PRO A 131 8.26 5.87 -7.10
C PRO A 131 7.10 4.89 -6.81
N LEU A 132 6.74 4.82 -5.53
CA LEU A 132 5.77 3.94 -4.91
C LEU A 132 4.43 3.82 -5.64
N ASN A 133 3.92 4.91 -6.22
CA ASN A 133 2.63 4.93 -6.94
C ASN A 133 2.62 4.14 -8.25
N PHE A 134 3.78 3.67 -8.70
CA PHE A 134 3.93 2.78 -9.85
C PHE A 134 4.18 1.32 -9.46
N PHE A 135 4.26 1.02 -8.17
CA PHE A 135 4.43 -0.36 -7.69
C PHE A 135 3.18 -1.19 -7.93
N PRO A 136 3.33 -2.52 -8.00
CA PRO A 136 2.19 -3.41 -8.16
C PRO A 136 1.16 -3.18 -7.08
N THR A 137 -0.09 -2.95 -7.49
CA THR A 137 -1.18 -2.55 -6.62
C THR A 137 -2.37 -3.46 -6.82
N ARG A 138 -3.02 -3.84 -5.72
CA ARG A 138 -4.30 -4.53 -5.73
C ARG A 138 -5.33 -3.68 -5.01
N ILE A 139 -6.49 -3.50 -5.64
CA ILE A 139 -7.63 -2.76 -5.09
C ILE A 139 -8.75 -3.76 -4.88
N GLU A 140 -9.19 -3.91 -3.65
CA GLU A 140 -10.14 -4.93 -3.22
C GLU A 140 -11.22 -4.35 -2.32
N VAL A 141 -12.40 -4.98 -2.38
CA VAL A 141 -13.46 -4.78 -1.39
C VAL A 141 -13.35 -5.90 -0.36
N TRP A 142 -13.14 -5.50 0.90
CA TRP A 142 -13.08 -6.42 2.03
C TRP A 142 -14.32 -6.28 2.91
N ALA A 143 -14.79 -7.38 3.45
CA ALA A 143 -15.73 -7.35 4.57
C ALA A 143 -15.00 -6.94 5.85
N MET A 144 -15.73 -6.49 6.87
CA MET A 144 -15.15 -6.03 8.14
C MET A 144 -14.46 -7.16 8.95
N ASP A 145 -14.62 -8.41 8.56
CA ASP A 145 -13.85 -9.57 9.07
C ASP A 145 -12.52 -9.79 8.33
N GLY A 146 -12.24 -8.99 7.30
CA GLY A 146 -11.04 -9.08 6.47
C GLY A 146 -11.12 -10.07 5.31
N ARG A 147 -12.26 -10.69 5.09
CA ARG A 147 -12.48 -11.55 3.93
C ARG A 147 -12.59 -10.69 2.66
N VAL A 148 -11.80 -11.01 1.64
CA VAL A 148 -11.90 -10.37 0.33
C VAL A 148 -13.22 -10.76 -0.32
N ALA A 149 -14.12 -9.79 -0.48
CA ALA A 149 -15.39 -9.98 -1.16
C ALA A 149 -15.23 -9.88 -2.68
N ARG A 150 -14.39 -8.93 -3.15
CA ARG A 150 -14.13 -8.72 -4.57
C ARG A 150 -12.79 -8.02 -4.80
N THR A 151 -12.03 -8.49 -5.80
CA THR A 151 -10.92 -7.75 -6.38
C THR A 151 -11.44 -6.88 -7.52
N LEU A 152 -11.23 -5.56 -7.40
CA LEU A 152 -11.68 -4.59 -8.40
C LEU A 152 -10.64 -4.35 -9.48
N ALA A 153 -9.35 -4.28 -9.08
CA ALA A 153 -8.26 -4.07 -9.99
C ALA A 153 -6.96 -4.69 -9.46
N THR A 154 -6.12 -5.14 -10.38
CA THR A 154 -4.73 -5.49 -10.15
C THR A 154 -3.89 -4.75 -11.17
N ARG A 155 -2.93 -3.95 -10.71
CA ARG A 155 -2.02 -3.19 -11.54
C ARG A 155 -0.63 -3.78 -11.40
N PRO A 156 0.04 -4.14 -12.49
CA PRO A 156 1.44 -4.57 -12.45
C PRO A 156 2.37 -3.39 -12.17
N LEU A 157 3.65 -3.68 -11.95
CA LEU A 157 4.70 -2.67 -11.92
C LEU A 157 4.77 -1.92 -13.26
N ILE A 158 4.83 -0.60 -13.20
CA ILE A 158 4.95 0.28 -14.37
C ILE A 158 6.29 0.99 -14.31
N GLU A 159 7.31 0.43 -14.96
CA GLU A 159 8.66 1.02 -14.98
C GLU A 159 8.87 2.04 -16.11
N ARG A 160 8.00 2.05 -17.12
CA ARG A 160 8.07 3.00 -18.23
C ARG A 160 6.92 3.96 -18.14
N VAL A 161 7.21 5.20 -17.79
CA VAL A 161 6.28 6.32 -17.92
C VAL A 161 6.65 7.05 -19.20
N ALA A 162 5.88 6.81 -20.27
CA ALA A 162 6.03 7.60 -21.50
C ALA A 162 5.59 9.05 -21.23
N TRP A 163 6.54 9.97 -21.24
CA TRP A 163 6.26 11.39 -21.19
C TRP A 163 6.14 11.92 -22.63
N GLY A 164 4.90 12.21 -23.01
CA GLY A 164 4.56 13.21 -24.03
C GLY A 164 4.92 12.85 -25.46
N GLY A 165 3.92 12.62 -26.29
CA GLY A 165 3.98 12.55 -27.75
C GLY A 165 3.41 11.24 -28.27
N ASP A 166 2.22 11.32 -28.80
CA ASP A 166 1.50 10.28 -29.52
C ASP A 166 0.98 9.07 -28.71
N GLY A 167 -0.16 9.28 -28.05
CA GLY A 167 -1.22 8.29 -27.97
C GLY A 167 -0.93 6.90 -27.39
N ALA A 168 0.11 6.72 -26.58
CA ALA A 168 0.23 5.48 -25.82
C ALA A 168 -0.83 5.45 -24.73
N GLN A 169 -1.98 4.88 -25.04
CA GLN A 169 -3.08 4.63 -24.11
C GLN A 169 -2.54 3.82 -22.93
N VAL A 170 -2.62 4.42 -21.73
CA VAL A 170 -2.61 3.63 -20.49
C VAL A 170 -3.67 2.55 -20.67
N PRO A 171 -3.36 1.25 -20.48
CA PRO A 171 -4.39 0.23 -20.57
C PRO A 171 -5.41 0.46 -19.46
N VAL A 172 -6.49 1.14 -19.81
CA VAL A 172 -7.70 1.19 -19.00
C VAL A 172 -8.25 -0.22 -19.05
N ALA A 173 -8.27 -0.91 -17.92
CA ALA A 173 -8.95 -2.19 -17.80
C ALA A 173 -10.37 -2.00 -18.34
N ARG A 174 -10.71 -2.64 -19.46
CA ARG A 174 -12.07 -2.65 -20.01
C ARG A 174 -12.96 -3.20 -18.92
N GLY A 175 -13.91 -2.37 -18.47
CA GLY A 175 -14.97 -2.78 -17.58
C GLY A 175 -15.66 -4.00 -18.16
N ALA A 176 -15.87 -5.01 -17.33
CA ALA A 176 -16.72 -6.14 -17.66
C ALA A 176 -18.06 -5.59 -18.13
N GLU A 177 -18.48 -5.98 -19.33
CA GLU A 177 -19.80 -5.72 -19.85
C GLU A 177 -20.84 -6.21 -18.84
N LEU A 178 -21.64 -5.29 -18.33
CA LEU A 178 -22.88 -5.65 -17.63
C LEU A 178 -23.81 -6.25 -18.68
N GLY A 179 -23.85 -7.59 -18.74
CA GLY A 179 -24.83 -8.31 -19.53
C GLY A 179 -26.24 -7.87 -19.12
N ARG A 180 -26.95 -7.24 -20.06
CA ARG A 180 -28.38 -7.08 -19.97
C ARG A 180 -29.01 -8.44 -20.24
N GLY A 181 -29.71 -8.95 -19.28
CA GLY A 181 -30.62 -10.06 -19.34
C GLY A 181 -31.79 -9.76 -18.41
#